data_5cb9ae1be327055f0a29a26d403980c1
#
_entry.id   5cb9ae1be327055f0a29a26d403980c1
#
_cell.length_a   1.000
_cell.length_b   1.000
_cell.length_c   1.000
_cell.angle_alpha   90.00
_cell.angle_beta   90.00
_cell.angle_gamma   90.00
#
_symmetry.space_group_name_H-M   'P 1'
#
loop_
_entity.id
_entity.type
_entity.pdbx_description
1 polymer ?
#
loop_
_entity_poly.entity_id
_entity_poly.type
_entity_poly.pdbx_seq_one_letter_code
_entity_poly.pdbx_strand_id
1 'polypeptide(L)'
;MKFQNKQKISAKIIEFTEQNLSRHVEMLSGIIGPRNLVQYDNLMAAADYIVRVGSDYSQQPQIQQYSCEERRVQNIIFEKRGEAGPEEIIIVGAHYDTVLDSPGADDNGSGVAALLELIRLLQSYDNRRTFRFVAFTLEEPPFFNTEQMGSWRYARQCSLNKDKILAMMSLEMLGYFTDEPMSQEYPIREMLFAYPERGSFIGVVGNRESAKLTNSFSNFLKEAALIKVETLISDAEVPGVDLSDHASFWKFGYPALMVTDTAFFRNPYYHTSKDTADRVNFKKFTNVVHALEFALKRLDRLEL
;
A
#
# COMPACT_ATOMS: atom_id res chain seq x y z
N MET A 1 24.90 7.82 -20.23
CA MET A 1 23.97 7.44 -21.32
C MET A 1 22.59 7.94 -20.93
N LYS A 2 22.00 8.90 -21.70
CA LYS A 2 20.70 9.49 -21.39
C LYS A 2 19.60 8.48 -21.72
N PHE A 3 18.96 7.89 -20.71
CA PHE A 3 17.70 7.16 -20.88
C PHE A 3 16.55 8.16 -21.07
N GLN A 4 16.44 8.72 -22.28
CA GLN A 4 15.25 9.43 -22.73
C GLN A 4 14.37 8.46 -23.53
N ASN A 5 13.59 7.64 -22.84
CA ASN A 5 12.36 7.12 -23.40
C ASN A 5 11.33 7.16 -22.26
N LYS A 6 10.68 8.32 -22.06
CA LYS A 6 9.41 8.38 -21.31
C LYS A 6 8.42 7.57 -22.17
N GLN A 7 8.26 6.29 -21.84
CA GLN A 7 7.22 5.49 -22.44
C GLN A 7 5.89 6.11 -22.01
N LYS A 8 5.24 6.86 -22.95
CA LYS A 8 3.92 7.44 -22.69
C LYS A 8 2.94 6.28 -22.48
N ILE A 9 2.41 6.17 -21.28
CA ILE A 9 1.32 5.24 -20.99
C ILE A 9 0.16 5.59 -21.93
N SER A 10 -0.42 4.60 -22.61
CA SER A 10 -1.52 4.89 -23.54
C SER A 10 -2.77 5.35 -22.76
N ALA A 11 -3.53 6.27 -23.34
CA ALA A 11 -4.76 6.78 -22.72
C ALA A 11 -5.76 5.64 -22.38
N LYS A 12 -5.81 4.59 -23.19
CA LYS A 12 -6.64 3.40 -22.95
C LYS A 12 -6.21 2.63 -21.69
N ILE A 13 -4.91 2.52 -21.45
CA ILE A 13 -4.41 1.84 -20.24
C ILE A 13 -4.74 2.66 -19.00
N ILE A 14 -4.57 3.98 -19.06
CA ILE A 14 -4.92 4.90 -17.96
C ILE A 14 -6.42 4.79 -17.64
N GLU A 15 -7.28 4.90 -18.64
CA GLU A 15 -8.74 4.79 -18.48
C GLU A 15 -9.15 3.43 -17.90
N PHE A 16 -8.58 2.34 -18.39
CA PHE A 16 -8.86 1.00 -17.89
C PHE A 16 -8.42 0.82 -16.45
N THR A 17 -7.25 1.34 -16.09
CA THR A 17 -6.77 1.33 -14.69
C THR A 17 -7.70 2.13 -13.78
N GLU A 18 -8.14 3.33 -14.19
CA GLU A 18 -9.07 4.16 -13.42
C GLU A 18 -10.40 3.44 -13.17
N GLN A 19 -10.97 2.80 -14.20
CA GLN A 19 -12.19 2.00 -14.09
C GLN A 19 -12.04 0.81 -13.15
N ASN A 20 -10.91 0.12 -13.18
CA ASN A 20 -10.66 -1.00 -12.28
C ASN A 20 -10.50 -0.54 -10.83
N LEU A 21 -9.73 0.53 -10.59
CA LEU A 21 -9.56 1.11 -9.26
C LEU A 21 -10.90 1.52 -8.66
N SER A 22 -11.76 2.20 -9.44
CA SER A 22 -13.11 2.56 -9.01
C SER A 22 -13.93 1.32 -8.64
N ARG A 23 -13.91 0.29 -9.50
CA ARG A 23 -14.63 -0.98 -9.25
C ARG A 23 -14.15 -1.68 -7.99
N HIS A 24 -12.83 -1.71 -7.73
CA HIS A 24 -12.28 -2.36 -6.54
C HIS A 24 -12.67 -1.61 -5.27
N VAL A 25 -12.54 -0.29 -5.26
CA VAL A 25 -12.94 0.55 -4.12
C VAL A 25 -14.45 0.45 -3.87
N GLU A 26 -15.28 0.54 -4.91
CA GLU A 26 -16.74 0.39 -4.79
C GLU A 26 -17.14 -0.99 -4.28
N MET A 27 -16.47 -2.06 -4.73
CA MET A 27 -16.75 -3.41 -4.25
C MET A 27 -16.42 -3.53 -2.76
N LEU A 28 -15.24 -3.08 -2.35
CA LEU A 28 -14.79 -3.21 -0.97
C LEU A 28 -15.59 -2.32 -0.01
N SER A 29 -15.81 -1.04 -0.37
CA SER A 29 -16.43 -0.08 0.53
C SER A 29 -17.94 0.04 0.38
N GLY A 30 -18.48 -0.09 -0.86
CA GLY A 30 -19.89 0.11 -1.14
C GLY A 30 -20.72 -1.17 -1.08
N ILE A 31 -20.17 -2.28 -1.61
CA ILE A 31 -20.91 -3.57 -1.69
C ILE A 31 -20.64 -4.42 -0.43
N ILE A 32 -19.38 -4.58 -0.04
CA ILE A 32 -18.98 -5.34 1.15
C ILE A 32 -19.16 -4.49 2.40
N GLY A 33 -18.63 -3.26 2.37
CA GLY A 33 -18.72 -2.31 3.47
C GLY A 33 -17.72 -2.56 4.60
N PRO A 34 -18.04 -2.19 5.86
CA PRO A 34 -17.16 -2.37 7.01
C PRO A 34 -16.78 -3.84 7.17
N ARG A 35 -15.48 -4.12 7.31
CA ARG A 35 -14.88 -5.46 7.21
C ARG A 35 -13.84 -5.68 8.30
N ASN A 36 -14.27 -6.20 9.42
CA ASN A 36 -13.47 -6.42 10.63
C ASN A 36 -13.97 -7.65 11.41
N LEU A 37 -13.42 -7.93 12.58
CA LEU A 37 -13.86 -9.12 13.35
C LEU A 37 -15.30 -9.04 13.84
N VAL A 38 -15.89 -7.86 13.96
CA VAL A 38 -17.33 -7.72 14.31
C VAL A 38 -18.18 -8.00 13.09
N GLN A 39 -17.87 -7.41 11.94
CA GLN A 39 -18.47 -7.71 10.63
C GLN A 39 -17.68 -8.81 9.91
N TYR A 40 -17.55 -9.95 10.57
CA TYR A 40 -16.67 -11.03 10.12
C TYR A 40 -17.01 -11.58 8.72
N ASP A 41 -18.29 -11.68 8.38
CA ASP A 41 -18.71 -12.15 7.05
C ASP A 41 -18.23 -11.18 5.95
N ASN A 42 -18.22 -9.90 6.22
CA ASN A 42 -17.67 -8.88 5.31
C ASN A 42 -16.15 -9.00 5.20
N LEU A 43 -15.46 -9.24 6.32
CA LEU A 43 -14.00 -9.47 6.31
C LEU A 43 -13.64 -10.66 5.43
N MET A 44 -14.39 -11.76 5.54
CA MET A 44 -14.19 -12.95 4.72
C MET A 44 -14.59 -12.71 3.26
N ALA A 45 -15.68 -12.00 2.99
CA ALA A 45 -16.09 -11.62 1.64
C ALA A 45 -15.03 -10.76 0.93
N ALA A 46 -14.37 -9.84 1.66
CA ALA A 46 -13.24 -9.06 1.14
C ALA A 46 -12.03 -9.96 0.81
N ALA A 47 -11.70 -10.91 1.69
CA ALA A 47 -10.64 -11.88 1.42
C ALA A 47 -10.94 -12.72 0.17
N ASP A 48 -12.16 -13.23 0.03
CA ASP A 48 -12.58 -14.02 -1.14
C ASP A 48 -12.56 -13.18 -2.43
N TYR A 49 -12.94 -11.91 -2.34
CA TYR A 49 -12.86 -10.97 -3.46
C TYR A 49 -11.42 -10.77 -3.92
N ILE A 50 -10.49 -10.53 -2.99
CA ILE A 50 -9.07 -10.34 -3.25
C ILE A 50 -8.47 -11.60 -3.89
N VAL A 51 -8.76 -12.79 -3.33
CA VAL A 51 -8.32 -14.08 -3.89
C VAL A 51 -8.81 -14.25 -5.33
N ARG A 52 -10.08 -14.03 -5.59
CA ARG A 52 -10.68 -14.18 -6.91
C ARG A 52 -10.04 -13.24 -7.94
N VAL A 53 -9.98 -11.94 -7.63
CA VAL A 53 -9.46 -10.93 -8.58
C VAL A 53 -7.96 -11.10 -8.82
N GLY A 54 -7.17 -11.30 -7.75
CA GLY A 54 -5.73 -11.49 -7.89
C GLY A 54 -5.36 -12.74 -8.67
N SER A 55 -6.16 -13.82 -8.55
CA SER A 55 -5.94 -15.08 -9.29
C SER A 55 -6.20 -14.97 -10.79
N ASP A 56 -6.94 -13.95 -11.25
CA ASP A 56 -7.10 -13.69 -12.69
C ASP A 56 -5.78 -13.25 -13.36
N TYR A 57 -4.84 -12.71 -12.57
CA TYR A 57 -3.58 -12.13 -13.08
C TYR A 57 -2.33 -12.74 -12.48
N SER A 58 -2.44 -13.66 -11.52
CA SER A 58 -1.33 -14.29 -10.83
C SER A 58 -1.58 -15.79 -10.65
N GLN A 59 -0.59 -16.50 -10.11
CA GLN A 59 -0.80 -17.85 -9.61
C GLN A 59 -1.76 -17.83 -8.42
N GLN A 60 -2.35 -19.01 -8.08
CA GLN A 60 -3.16 -19.14 -6.88
C GLN A 60 -2.38 -18.64 -5.66
N PRO A 61 -2.98 -17.80 -4.81
CA PRO A 61 -2.27 -17.22 -3.67
C PRO A 61 -1.97 -18.28 -2.60
N GLN A 62 -0.89 -18.03 -1.88
CA GLN A 62 -0.66 -18.68 -0.60
C GLN A 62 -1.53 -17.99 0.46
N ILE A 63 -2.17 -18.78 1.31
CA ILE A 63 -3.01 -18.28 2.40
C ILE A 63 -2.30 -18.55 3.73
N GLN A 64 -1.96 -17.50 4.45
CA GLN A 64 -1.47 -17.60 5.82
C GLN A 64 -2.62 -17.41 6.79
N GLN A 65 -3.17 -18.53 7.28
CA GLN A 65 -4.26 -18.52 8.26
C GLN A 65 -3.75 -18.54 9.70
N TYR A 66 -4.44 -17.84 10.58
CA TYR A 66 -4.24 -17.89 12.02
C TYR A 66 -5.55 -17.60 12.77
N SER A 67 -5.55 -17.86 14.08
CA SER A 67 -6.72 -17.60 14.94
C SER A 67 -6.52 -16.30 15.70
N CYS A 68 -7.55 -15.46 15.74
CA CYS A 68 -7.68 -14.28 16.56
C CYS A 68 -9.11 -14.26 17.15
N GLU A 69 -9.24 -14.12 18.47
CA GLU A 69 -10.54 -14.10 19.18
C GLU A 69 -11.50 -15.21 18.73
N GLU A 70 -11.01 -16.47 18.68
CA GLU A 70 -11.74 -17.66 18.26
C GLU A 70 -12.19 -17.66 16.78
N ARG A 71 -11.87 -16.63 15.99
CA ARG A 71 -12.14 -16.56 14.55
C ARG A 71 -10.87 -16.86 13.75
N ARG A 72 -11.05 -17.44 12.57
CA ARG A 72 -9.96 -17.65 11.62
C ARG A 72 -9.84 -16.42 10.71
N VAL A 73 -8.67 -15.85 10.65
CA VAL A 73 -8.33 -14.73 9.77
C VAL A 73 -7.13 -15.10 8.89
N GLN A 74 -6.90 -14.35 7.83
CA GLN A 74 -5.92 -14.74 6.85
C GLN A 74 -5.24 -13.57 6.17
N ASN A 75 -3.93 -13.70 5.94
CA ASN A 75 -3.22 -12.92 4.92
C ASN A 75 -3.28 -13.66 3.57
N ILE A 76 -3.31 -12.90 2.49
CA ILE A 76 -3.37 -13.42 1.12
C ILE A 76 -2.10 -12.99 0.40
N ILE A 77 -1.30 -13.95 -0.08
CA ILE A 77 0.01 -13.71 -0.65
C ILE A 77 0.04 -14.16 -2.10
N PHE A 78 0.14 -13.23 -3.05
CA PHE A 78 0.42 -13.51 -4.45
C PHE A 78 1.91 -13.38 -4.71
N GLU A 79 2.53 -14.41 -5.26
CA GLU A 79 3.95 -14.38 -5.57
C GLU A 79 4.18 -14.42 -7.08
N LYS A 80 5.03 -13.52 -7.56
CA LYS A 80 5.61 -13.54 -8.88
C LYS A 80 7.11 -13.78 -8.73
N ARG A 81 7.54 -15.03 -8.95
CA ARG A 81 8.93 -15.44 -8.77
C ARG A 81 9.85 -14.71 -9.75
N GLY A 82 11.01 -14.29 -9.26
CA GLY A 82 12.05 -13.64 -10.04
C GLY A 82 12.86 -14.65 -10.89
N GLU A 83 13.38 -14.17 -12.02
CA GLU A 83 14.14 -15.03 -12.94
C GLU A 83 15.63 -15.11 -12.61
N ALA A 84 16.24 -13.99 -12.18
CA ALA A 84 17.69 -13.89 -11.99
C ALA A 84 18.12 -13.81 -10.51
N GLY A 85 17.22 -13.42 -9.60
CA GLY A 85 17.46 -13.33 -8.16
C GLY A 85 16.21 -13.74 -7.40
N PRO A 86 15.71 -14.98 -7.54
CA PRO A 86 14.44 -15.41 -6.97
C PRO A 86 14.43 -15.44 -5.44
N GLU A 87 15.59 -15.47 -4.80
CA GLU A 87 15.73 -15.39 -3.34
C GLU A 87 15.63 -13.94 -2.79
N GLU A 88 15.80 -12.94 -3.65
CA GLU A 88 15.68 -11.52 -3.32
C GLU A 88 14.22 -11.09 -3.47
N ILE A 89 13.61 -10.66 -2.39
CA ILE A 89 12.17 -10.45 -2.31
C ILE A 89 11.85 -8.97 -2.13
N ILE A 90 10.92 -8.48 -2.94
CA ILE A 90 10.28 -7.17 -2.83
C ILE A 90 8.82 -7.40 -2.45
N ILE A 91 8.39 -6.86 -1.33
CA ILE A 91 7.02 -6.98 -0.83
C ILE A 91 6.27 -5.67 -1.08
N VAL A 92 5.06 -5.78 -1.60
CA VAL A 92 4.06 -4.71 -1.65
C VAL A 92 2.87 -5.19 -0.84
N GLY A 93 2.44 -4.43 0.16
CA GLY A 93 1.38 -4.83 1.07
C GLY A 93 0.32 -3.75 1.25
N ALA A 94 -0.90 -4.17 1.59
CA ALA A 94 -1.99 -3.30 2.02
C ALA A 94 -2.90 -4.08 2.95
N HIS A 95 -3.41 -3.46 4.02
CA HIS A 95 -4.42 -4.10 4.84
C HIS A 95 -5.80 -4.03 4.18
N TYR A 96 -6.66 -5.01 4.45
CA TYR A 96 -7.98 -5.06 3.86
C TYR A 96 -9.13 -4.98 4.88
N ASP A 97 -8.81 -4.97 6.18
CA ASP A 97 -9.77 -4.70 7.25
C ASP A 97 -10.04 -3.19 7.39
N THR A 98 -11.03 -2.85 8.19
CA THR A 98 -11.42 -1.47 8.52
C THR A 98 -11.73 -1.36 10.00
N VAL A 99 -11.72 -0.13 10.53
CA VAL A 99 -12.32 0.14 11.82
C VAL A 99 -13.83 -0.14 11.81
N LEU A 100 -14.41 -0.25 12.99
CA LEU A 100 -15.86 -0.42 13.17
C LEU A 100 -16.62 0.72 12.47
N ASP A 101 -17.67 0.36 11.72
CA ASP A 101 -18.58 1.28 11.04
C ASP A 101 -17.98 2.17 9.93
N SER A 102 -16.69 2.05 9.59
CA SER A 102 -16.11 2.70 8.41
C SER A 102 -16.27 1.80 7.18
N PRO A 103 -16.81 2.31 6.06
CA PRO A 103 -16.81 1.57 4.79
C PRO A 103 -15.38 1.36 4.26
N GLY A 104 -14.42 2.22 4.63
CA GLY A 104 -13.01 2.09 4.30
C GLY A 104 -12.74 2.15 2.81
N ALA A 105 -13.21 3.21 2.14
CA ALA A 105 -12.96 3.40 0.72
C ALA A 105 -11.51 3.81 0.46
N ASP A 106 -11.04 4.77 1.24
CA ASP A 106 -9.67 5.21 1.22
C ASP A 106 -8.84 4.38 2.20
N ASP A 107 -9.35 4.17 3.40
CA ASP A 107 -8.72 3.41 4.50
C ASP A 107 -9.29 1.98 4.64
N ASN A 108 -8.71 0.91 4.06
CA ASN A 108 -7.62 0.98 3.11
C ASN A 108 -8.02 0.27 1.79
N GLY A 109 -9.29 0.52 1.37
CA GLY A 109 -9.80 0.04 0.07
C GLY A 109 -8.95 0.54 -1.10
N SER A 110 -8.42 1.77 -1.00
CA SER A 110 -7.51 2.33 -2.01
C SER A 110 -6.18 1.57 -2.07
N GLY A 111 -5.58 1.25 -0.94
CA GLY A 111 -4.36 0.42 -0.87
C GLY A 111 -4.56 -0.96 -1.49
N VAL A 112 -5.69 -1.64 -1.15
CA VAL A 112 -6.03 -2.95 -1.73
C VAL A 112 -6.30 -2.86 -3.23
N ALA A 113 -7.01 -1.82 -3.69
CA ALA A 113 -7.26 -1.60 -5.11
C ALA A 113 -5.95 -1.38 -5.89
N ALA A 114 -5.03 -0.59 -5.34
CA ALA A 114 -3.69 -0.41 -5.91
C ALA A 114 -2.91 -1.73 -5.95
N LEU A 115 -2.97 -2.54 -4.88
CA LEU A 115 -2.31 -3.84 -4.82
C LEU A 115 -2.77 -4.76 -5.96
N LEU A 116 -4.10 -4.88 -6.17
CA LEU A 116 -4.69 -5.71 -7.23
C LEU A 116 -4.32 -5.21 -8.63
N GLU A 117 -4.33 -3.89 -8.86
CA GLU A 117 -3.93 -3.31 -10.12
C GLU A 117 -2.42 -3.46 -10.38
N LEU A 118 -1.56 -3.39 -9.36
CA LEU A 118 -0.13 -3.66 -9.50
C LEU A 118 0.15 -5.13 -9.87
N ILE A 119 -0.61 -6.09 -9.33
CA ILE A 119 -0.54 -7.51 -9.75
C ILE A 119 -0.84 -7.60 -11.26
N ARG A 120 -1.91 -6.95 -11.73
CA ARG A 120 -2.31 -6.93 -13.14
C ARG A 120 -1.25 -6.25 -14.03
N LEU A 121 -0.80 -5.05 -13.67
CA LEU A 121 0.15 -4.24 -14.46
C LEU A 121 1.53 -4.89 -14.56
N LEU A 122 1.93 -5.64 -13.54
CA LEU A 122 3.21 -6.34 -13.50
C LEU A 122 3.13 -7.79 -14.01
N GLN A 123 1.95 -8.29 -14.40
CA GLN A 123 1.74 -9.68 -14.83
C GLN A 123 2.73 -10.10 -15.93
N SER A 124 2.93 -9.26 -16.94
CA SER A 124 3.81 -9.54 -18.09
C SER A 124 5.22 -8.94 -17.95
N TYR A 125 5.55 -8.37 -16.79
CA TYR A 125 6.88 -7.80 -16.57
C TYR A 125 7.89 -8.91 -16.23
N ASP A 126 9.02 -8.94 -16.93
CA ASP A 126 10.13 -9.88 -16.67
C ASP A 126 10.93 -9.40 -15.46
N ASN A 127 10.49 -9.77 -14.27
CA ASN A 127 11.11 -9.35 -13.03
C ASN A 127 12.38 -10.15 -12.71
N ARG A 128 13.42 -9.43 -12.30
CA ARG A 128 14.67 -10.03 -11.83
C ARG A 128 14.48 -10.71 -10.47
N ARG A 129 13.82 -9.99 -9.53
CA ARG A 129 13.59 -10.38 -8.15
C ARG A 129 12.16 -10.87 -7.97
N THR A 130 11.93 -11.62 -6.90
CA THR A 130 10.58 -12.07 -6.54
C THR A 130 9.76 -10.90 -6.01
N PHE A 131 8.59 -10.68 -6.59
CA PHE A 131 7.56 -9.82 -6.01
C PHE A 131 6.59 -10.64 -5.18
N ARG A 132 6.28 -10.19 -3.97
CA ARG A 132 5.17 -10.67 -3.16
C ARG A 132 4.18 -9.55 -2.92
N PHE A 133 2.94 -9.74 -3.35
CA PHE A 133 1.83 -8.84 -3.12
C PHE A 133 0.99 -9.42 -2.00
N VAL A 134 0.87 -8.70 -0.89
CA VAL A 134 0.28 -9.25 0.34
C VAL A 134 -0.88 -8.39 0.80
N ALA A 135 -2.09 -8.95 0.84
CA ALA A 135 -3.21 -8.33 1.54
C ALA A 135 -3.18 -8.79 3.00
N PHE A 136 -2.99 -7.84 3.91
CA PHE A 136 -2.91 -8.08 5.36
C PHE A 136 -4.29 -7.94 6.01
N THR A 137 -4.51 -8.69 7.09
CA THR A 137 -5.69 -8.57 7.93
C THR A 137 -5.33 -8.01 9.30
N LEU A 138 -6.32 -7.43 10.00
CA LEU A 138 -6.22 -6.96 11.38
C LEU A 138 -5.09 -5.93 11.60
N GLU A 139 -4.99 -4.97 10.69
CA GLU A 139 -4.14 -3.80 10.89
C GLU A 139 -4.76 -2.84 11.90
N GLU A 140 -6.05 -2.68 11.85
CA GLU A 140 -6.82 -1.68 12.58
C GLU A 140 -6.97 -1.96 14.09
N PRO A 141 -7.23 -0.94 14.91
CA PRO A 141 -7.58 -1.14 16.32
C PRO A 141 -8.76 -2.11 16.51
N PRO A 142 -8.72 -2.98 17.54
CA PRO A 142 -7.75 -2.99 18.66
C PRO A 142 -6.47 -3.80 18.40
N PHE A 143 -6.25 -4.30 17.18
CA PHE A 143 -5.14 -5.20 16.87
C PHE A 143 -3.88 -4.46 16.42
N PHE A 144 -4.00 -3.18 16.07
CA PHE A 144 -2.88 -2.34 15.68
C PHE A 144 -1.71 -2.44 16.67
N ASN A 145 -0.49 -2.54 16.14
CA ASN A 145 0.76 -2.65 16.90
C ASN A 145 0.84 -3.87 17.85
N THR A 146 0.02 -4.91 17.62
CA THR A 146 0.04 -6.17 18.35
C THR A 146 0.57 -7.33 17.49
N GLU A 147 0.85 -8.47 18.14
CA GLU A 147 1.19 -9.72 17.45
C GLU A 147 0.00 -10.32 16.65
N GLN A 148 -1.19 -9.75 16.74
CA GLN A 148 -2.36 -10.19 15.99
C GLN A 148 -2.46 -9.52 14.62
N MET A 149 -1.71 -8.41 14.38
CA MET A 149 -1.64 -7.82 13.04
C MET A 149 -1.17 -8.85 12.01
N GLY A 150 -1.85 -8.89 10.86
CA GLY A 150 -1.46 -9.77 9.77
C GLY A 150 -0.03 -9.51 9.29
N SER A 151 0.35 -8.25 9.17
CA SER A 151 1.72 -7.87 8.80
C SER A 151 2.77 -8.33 9.81
N TRP A 152 2.46 -8.27 11.12
CA TRP A 152 3.37 -8.80 12.14
C TRP A 152 3.53 -10.32 12.00
N ARG A 153 2.41 -11.05 11.82
CA ARG A 153 2.42 -12.51 11.61
C ARG A 153 3.23 -12.88 10.38
N TYR A 154 3.09 -12.13 9.31
CA TYR A 154 3.80 -12.39 8.06
C TYR A 154 5.28 -12.04 8.16
N ALA A 155 5.64 -10.86 8.70
CA ALA A 155 7.03 -10.46 8.91
C ALA A 155 7.77 -11.45 9.82
N ARG A 156 7.11 -11.92 10.90
CA ARG A 156 7.65 -12.98 11.76
C ARG A 156 7.91 -14.27 10.98
N GLN A 157 6.97 -14.69 10.13
CA GLN A 157 7.16 -15.90 9.30
C GLN A 157 8.33 -15.74 8.34
N CYS A 158 8.45 -14.58 7.68
CA CYS A 158 9.60 -14.28 6.82
C CYS A 158 10.93 -14.37 7.59
N SER A 159 10.98 -13.86 8.82
CA SER A 159 12.15 -13.94 9.69
C SER A 159 12.51 -15.39 10.06
N LEU A 160 11.52 -16.21 10.41
CA LEU A 160 11.73 -17.63 10.71
C LEU A 160 12.22 -18.41 9.48
N ASN A 161 11.71 -18.09 8.30
CA ASN A 161 12.14 -18.66 7.03
C ASN A 161 13.52 -18.14 6.58
N LYS A 162 14.02 -17.08 7.18
CA LYS A 162 15.22 -16.34 6.77
C LYS A 162 15.07 -15.79 5.35
N ASP A 163 13.87 -15.32 5.00
CA ASP A 163 13.59 -14.72 3.70
C ASP A 163 14.47 -13.47 3.48
N LYS A 164 15.08 -13.33 2.31
CA LYS A 164 15.89 -12.18 1.94
C LYS A 164 15.01 -11.05 1.44
N ILE A 165 14.33 -10.35 2.36
CA ILE A 165 13.49 -9.19 2.04
C ILE A 165 14.41 -7.98 1.81
N LEU A 166 14.45 -7.47 0.56
CA LEU A 166 15.22 -6.27 0.20
C LEU A 166 14.43 -4.99 0.42
N ALA A 167 13.12 -5.07 0.31
CA ALA A 167 12.21 -3.93 0.45
C ALA A 167 10.80 -4.40 0.78
N MET A 168 10.12 -3.65 1.66
CA MET A 168 8.67 -3.76 1.85
C MET A 168 8.06 -2.37 1.72
N MET A 169 7.01 -2.26 0.91
CA MET A 169 6.20 -1.06 0.76
C MET A 169 4.79 -1.33 1.28
N SER A 170 4.38 -0.59 2.31
CA SER A 170 2.97 -0.52 2.71
C SER A 170 2.26 0.53 1.87
N LEU A 171 1.15 0.15 1.27
CA LEU A 171 0.23 1.04 0.57
C LEU A 171 -0.87 1.42 1.55
N GLU A 172 -0.83 2.68 2.00
CA GLU A 172 -1.67 3.18 3.09
C GLU A 172 -2.43 4.42 2.67
N MET A 173 -3.73 4.30 2.40
CA MET A 173 -4.55 5.41 1.93
C MET A 173 -3.90 6.15 0.75
N LEU A 174 -4.40 5.95 -0.45
CA LEU A 174 -3.80 6.48 -1.69
C LEU A 174 -4.78 7.34 -2.51
N GLY A 175 -5.98 7.58 -1.99
CA GLY A 175 -7.09 8.07 -2.79
C GLY A 175 -7.56 9.48 -2.48
N TYR A 176 -7.28 10.06 -1.32
CA TYR A 176 -7.80 11.38 -0.97
C TYR A 176 -6.84 12.51 -1.36
N PHE A 177 -7.30 13.40 -2.22
CA PHE A 177 -6.53 14.57 -2.68
C PHE A 177 -7.39 15.82 -2.71
N THR A 178 -6.81 16.92 -2.26
CA THR A 178 -7.45 18.24 -2.33
C THR A 178 -6.42 19.32 -2.69
N ASP A 179 -6.87 20.30 -3.46
CA ASP A 179 -6.07 21.47 -3.85
C ASP A 179 -6.44 22.73 -3.02
N GLU A 180 -7.33 22.56 -2.01
CA GLU A 180 -7.72 23.64 -1.12
C GLU A 180 -6.51 24.15 -0.29
N PRO A 181 -6.40 25.45 -0.07
CA PRO A 181 -5.38 26.02 0.80
C PRO A 181 -5.50 25.47 2.23
N MET A 182 -4.37 25.30 2.92
CA MET A 182 -4.28 24.81 4.30
C MET A 182 -4.99 23.47 4.55
N SER A 183 -5.07 22.63 3.54
CA SER A 183 -5.71 21.32 3.60
C SER A 183 -4.78 20.18 4.02
N GLN A 184 -3.53 20.49 4.30
CA GLN A 184 -2.54 19.54 4.80
C GLN A 184 -2.08 19.94 6.20
N GLU A 185 -2.28 19.05 7.14
CA GLU A 185 -1.76 19.15 8.51
C GLU A 185 -0.47 18.32 8.65
N TYR A 186 0.29 18.59 9.71
CA TYR A 186 1.55 17.92 10.00
C TYR A 186 1.70 17.69 11.50
N PRO A 187 2.33 16.57 11.93
CA PRO A 187 2.51 16.24 13.35
C PRO A 187 3.43 17.22 14.09
N ILE A 188 4.33 17.86 13.35
CA ILE A 188 5.30 18.83 13.91
C ILE A 188 5.17 20.14 13.15
N ARG A 189 5.06 21.24 13.89
CA ARG A 189 4.83 22.58 13.33
C ARG A 189 5.89 23.02 12.31
N GLU A 190 7.13 22.62 12.53
CA GLU A 190 8.27 22.95 11.67
C GLU A 190 8.10 22.37 10.26
N MET A 191 7.35 21.28 10.11
CA MET A 191 7.07 20.64 8.82
C MET A 191 6.24 21.55 7.89
N LEU A 192 5.45 22.48 8.44
CA LEU A 192 4.71 23.48 7.65
C LEU A 192 5.63 24.39 6.81
N PHE A 193 6.90 24.54 7.19
CA PHE A 193 7.87 25.33 6.43
C PHE A 193 8.64 24.51 5.39
N ALA A 194 8.60 23.17 5.50
CA ALA A 194 9.37 22.28 4.66
C ALA A 194 8.52 21.55 3.60
N TYR A 195 7.23 21.39 3.87
CA TYR A 195 6.30 20.58 3.06
C TYR A 195 5.12 21.43 2.56
N PRO A 196 4.38 20.94 1.51
CA PRO A 196 3.25 21.68 0.92
C PRO A 196 2.09 21.88 1.89
N GLU A 197 1.43 23.03 1.81
CA GLU A 197 0.21 23.35 2.58
C GLU A 197 -1.08 22.68 2.03
N ARG A 198 -0.99 22.07 0.83
CA ARG A 198 -2.15 21.48 0.13
C ARG A 198 -1.99 19.98 0.03
N GLY A 199 -3.06 19.26 0.32
CA GLY A 199 -3.14 17.81 0.26
C GLY A 199 -3.15 17.23 -1.16
N SER A 200 -2.16 17.56 -2.00
CA SER A 200 -2.12 17.16 -3.42
C SER A 200 -0.84 16.44 -3.84
N PHE A 201 -0.22 15.71 -2.91
CA PHE A 201 0.99 14.92 -3.11
C PHE A 201 0.84 13.52 -2.50
N ILE A 202 1.78 12.62 -2.79
CA ILE A 202 1.97 11.34 -2.09
C ILE A 202 3.19 11.44 -1.18
N GLY A 203 3.04 11.00 0.06
CA GLY A 203 4.12 10.84 1.03
C GLY A 203 4.81 9.49 0.87
N VAL A 204 6.15 9.48 0.97
CA VAL A 204 6.96 8.27 1.13
C VAL A 204 7.65 8.39 2.47
N VAL A 205 7.26 7.53 3.42
CA VAL A 205 7.67 7.62 4.82
C VAL A 205 8.49 6.40 5.19
N GLY A 206 9.64 6.61 5.80
CA GLY A 206 10.50 5.53 6.30
C GLY A 206 11.29 5.92 7.52
N ASN A 207 11.82 4.92 8.24
CA ASN A 207 12.74 5.15 9.35
C ASN A 207 14.18 5.39 8.85
N ARG A 208 15.10 5.75 9.76
CA ARG A 208 16.51 6.00 9.42
C ARG A 208 17.21 4.77 8.87
N GLU A 209 16.88 3.58 9.36
CA GLU A 209 17.45 2.32 8.88
C GLU A 209 17.03 2.00 7.45
N SER A 210 15.82 2.41 7.05
CA SER A 210 15.29 2.28 5.70
C SER A 210 15.60 3.48 4.79
N ALA A 211 16.43 4.44 5.22
CA ALA A 211 16.66 5.71 4.52
C ALA A 211 17.12 5.54 3.07
N LYS A 212 18.01 4.57 2.79
CA LYS A 212 18.48 4.27 1.43
C LYS A 212 17.33 3.82 0.54
N LEU A 213 16.49 2.89 1.03
CA LEU A 213 15.31 2.42 0.32
C LEU A 213 14.32 3.56 0.08
N THR A 214 13.97 4.30 1.15
CA THR A 214 12.99 5.40 1.12
C THR A 214 13.38 6.48 0.11
N ASN A 215 14.64 6.93 0.12
CA ASN A 215 15.15 7.91 -0.83
C ASN A 215 15.14 7.38 -2.26
N SER A 216 15.59 6.14 -2.48
CA SER A 216 15.64 5.55 -3.82
C SER A 216 14.24 5.41 -4.39
N PHE A 217 13.29 4.87 -3.61
CA PHE A 217 11.91 4.67 -4.04
C PHE A 217 11.18 5.98 -4.31
N SER A 218 11.34 6.98 -3.42
CA SER A 218 10.81 8.33 -3.61
C SER A 218 11.35 8.98 -4.89
N ASN A 219 12.66 8.84 -5.18
CA ASN A 219 13.25 9.35 -6.40
C ASN A 219 12.68 8.68 -7.66
N PHE A 220 12.41 7.36 -7.62
CA PHE A 220 11.76 6.68 -8.73
C PHE A 220 10.32 7.15 -8.95
N LEU A 221 9.56 7.39 -7.88
CA LEU A 221 8.22 7.99 -7.99
C LEU A 221 8.28 9.41 -8.59
N LYS A 222 9.24 10.23 -8.18
CA LYS A 222 9.50 11.57 -8.75
C LYS A 222 9.91 11.50 -10.22
N GLU A 223 10.72 10.50 -10.61
CA GLU A 223 11.15 10.27 -11.99
C GLU A 223 9.96 9.93 -12.92
N ALA A 224 8.95 9.21 -12.41
CA ALA A 224 7.72 8.93 -13.15
C ALA A 224 6.98 10.22 -13.55
N ALA A 225 7.09 11.27 -12.75
CA ALA A 225 6.52 12.61 -12.99
C ALA A 225 4.99 12.63 -13.23
N LEU A 226 4.26 11.72 -12.53
CA LEU A 226 2.80 11.59 -12.64
C LEU A 226 2.06 12.22 -11.47
N ILE A 227 2.71 12.31 -10.31
CA ILE A 227 2.18 12.89 -9.07
C ILE A 227 3.31 13.61 -8.33
N LYS A 228 2.98 14.59 -7.51
CA LYS A 228 3.95 15.19 -6.57
C LYS A 228 4.26 14.20 -5.46
N VAL A 229 5.52 14.13 -5.06
CA VAL A 229 6.00 13.18 -4.05
C VAL A 229 6.82 13.92 -3.00
N GLU A 230 6.44 13.78 -1.75
CA GLU A 230 7.19 14.23 -0.59
C GLU A 230 7.83 13.06 0.15
N THR A 231 8.93 13.31 0.83
CA THR A 231 9.70 12.24 1.48
C THR A 231 9.96 12.60 2.92
N LEU A 232 9.57 11.73 3.84
CA LEU A 232 9.89 11.86 5.26
C LEU A 232 10.72 10.65 5.71
N ILE A 233 11.88 10.92 6.28
CA ILE A 233 12.70 9.92 6.96
C ILE A 233 12.83 10.35 8.42
N SER A 234 12.17 9.61 9.30
CA SER A 234 12.16 9.88 10.73
C SER A 234 11.90 8.60 11.51
N ASP A 235 12.30 8.59 12.76
CA ASP A 235 11.96 7.49 13.65
C ASP A 235 10.53 7.67 14.20
N ALA A 236 10.00 6.62 14.84
CA ALA A 236 8.62 6.55 15.36
C ALA A 236 8.27 7.63 16.42
N GLU A 237 9.23 8.45 16.85
CA GLU A 237 9.01 9.61 17.72
C GLU A 237 8.16 10.70 17.03
N VAL A 238 8.16 10.74 15.70
CA VAL A 238 7.29 11.62 14.92
C VAL A 238 5.96 10.90 14.70
N PRO A 239 4.84 11.41 15.25
CA PRO A 239 3.53 10.77 15.10
C PRO A 239 3.17 10.52 13.63
N GLY A 240 2.68 9.33 13.32
CA GLY A 240 2.28 8.93 11.98
C GLY A 240 3.33 8.17 11.18
N VAL A 241 4.59 8.16 11.64
CA VAL A 241 5.69 7.52 10.89
C VAL A 241 5.59 5.99 10.89
N ASP A 242 5.05 5.41 11.96
CA ASP A 242 4.93 3.96 12.20
C ASP A 242 3.48 3.45 12.16
N LEU A 243 2.55 4.26 11.64
CA LEU A 243 1.12 3.94 11.63
C LEU A 243 0.71 3.21 10.35
N SER A 244 1.31 2.03 10.06
CA SER A 244 0.82 1.06 9.07
C SER A 244 1.67 -0.23 9.12
N ASP A 245 1.37 -1.18 8.24
CA ASP A 245 1.96 -2.52 8.12
C ASP A 245 3.50 -2.56 8.03
N HIS A 246 4.14 -1.52 7.46
CA HIS A 246 5.60 -1.43 7.34
C HIS A 246 6.32 -1.43 8.69
N ALA A 247 5.69 -0.90 9.75
CA ALA A 247 6.26 -0.89 11.09
C ALA A 247 6.45 -2.30 11.65
N SER A 248 5.60 -3.25 11.27
CA SER A 248 5.77 -4.66 11.60
C SER A 248 7.08 -5.23 11.04
N PHE A 249 7.47 -4.85 9.82
CA PHE A 249 8.70 -5.31 9.20
C PHE A 249 9.95 -4.69 9.84
N TRP A 250 9.88 -3.44 10.28
CA TRP A 250 10.96 -2.82 11.04
C TRP A 250 11.30 -3.59 12.32
N LYS A 251 10.28 -4.15 13.02
CA LYS A 251 10.49 -4.96 14.24
C LYS A 251 11.31 -6.22 13.99
N PHE A 252 11.35 -6.71 12.76
CA PHE A 252 12.15 -7.87 12.35
C PHE A 252 13.40 -7.49 11.57
N GLY A 253 13.78 -6.19 11.54
CA GLY A 253 15.00 -5.70 10.92
C GLY A 253 14.95 -5.62 9.39
N TYR A 254 13.75 -5.65 8.79
CA TYR A 254 13.60 -5.54 7.35
C TYR A 254 13.47 -4.09 6.89
N PRO A 255 14.11 -3.70 5.78
CA PRO A 255 13.90 -2.39 5.18
C PRO A 255 12.46 -2.24 4.70
N ALA A 256 11.75 -1.24 5.22
CA ALA A 256 10.36 -1.00 4.86
C ALA A 256 10.04 0.49 4.81
N LEU A 257 9.00 0.84 4.05
CA LEU A 257 8.48 2.19 3.94
C LEU A 257 6.95 2.16 3.75
N MET A 258 6.30 3.29 3.99
CA MET A 258 4.90 3.52 3.70
C MET A 258 4.76 4.51 2.54
N VAL A 259 3.83 4.25 1.64
CA VAL A 259 3.36 5.20 0.63
C VAL A 259 1.94 5.59 1.00
N THR A 260 1.69 6.88 1.21
CA THR A 260 0.42 7.36 1.78
C THR A 260 0.01 8.72 1.24
N ASP A 261 -1.28 8.98 1.21
CA ASP A 261 -1.83 10.32 1.03
C ASP A 261 -1.81 11.15 2.32
N THR A 262 -1.26 10.60 3.40
CA THR A 262 -1.11 11.17 4.75
C THR A 262 -2.33 11.03 5.68
N ALA A 263 -3.32 10.23 5.32
CA ALA A 263 -4.44 9.83 6.18
C ALA A 263 -5.10 11.01 6.92
N PHE A 264 -5.26 10.90 8.24
CA PHE A 264 -5.91 11.90 9.09
C PHE A 264 -5.24 13.29 9.11
N PHE A 265 -4.03 13.44 8.60
CA PHE A 265 -3.41 14.76 8.40
C PHE A 265 -3.99 15.52 7.20
N ARG A 266 -4.89 14.90 6.44
CA ARG A 266 -5.49 15.47 5.22
C ARG A 266 -6.95 15.09 5.06
N ASN A 267 -7.30 13.81 5.31
CA ASN A 267 -8.61 13.25 5.03
C ASN A 267 -9.54 13.39 6.26
N PRO A 268 -10.54 14.30 6.24
CA PRO A 268 -11.46 14.49 7.37
C PRO A 268 -12.46 13.33 7.54
N TYR A 269 -12.46 12.37 6.62
CA TYR A 269 -13.34 11.21 6.65
C TYR A 269 -12.68 9.97 7.22
N TYR A 270 -11.37 10.05 7.54
CA TYR A 270 -10.60 8.98 8.16
C TYR A 270 -11.33 8.40 9.37
N HIS A 271 -11.45 7.07 9.44
CA HIS A 271 -12.13 6.32 10.51
C HIS A 271 -13.60 6.71 10.73
N THR A 272 -14.30 7.18 9.72
CA THR A 272 -15.71 7.55 9.79
C THR A 272 -16.58 6.78 8.80
N SER A 273 -17.90 6.78 9.05
CA SER A 273 -18.88 6.24 8.09
C SER A 273 -18.97 7.02 6.77
N LYS A 274 -18.21 8.12 6.62
CA LYS A 274 -18.14 8.95 5.42
C LYS A 274 -16.91 8.67 4.55
N ASP A 275 -16.10 7.70 4.93
CA ASP A 275 -15.00 7.20 4.07
C ASP A 275 -15.58 6.32 2.95
N THR A 276 -16.13 6.97 1.94
CA THR A 276 -16.89 6.39 0.84
C THR A 276 -16.24 6.65 -0.52
N ALA A 277 -16.53 5.83 -1.52
CA ALA A 277 -15.88 5.85 -2.83
C ALA A 277 -15.97 7.21 -3.56
N ASP A 278 -17.02 8.00 -3.30
CA ASP A 278 -17.17 9.36 -3.86
C ASP A 278 -16.16 10.39 -3.30
N ARG A 279 -15.41 10.03 -2.25
CA ARG A 279 -14.33 10.85 -1.68
C ARG A 279 -12.98 10.57 -2.33
N VAL A 280 -12.85 9.47 -3.06
CA VAL A 280 -11.61 9.07 -3.74
C VAL A 280 -11.44 9.85 -5.05
N ASN A 281 -10.27 10.46 -5.22
CA ASN A 281 -9.89 11.12 -6.47
C ASN A 281 -9.26 10.10 -7.43
N PHE A 282 -10.07 9.32 -8.14
CA PHE A 282 -9.62 8.24 -9.00
C PHE A 282 -8.60 8.67 -10.05
N LYS A 283 -8.69 9.89 -10.59
CA LYS A 283 -7.73 10.41 -11.55
C LYS A 283 -6.32 10.56 -10.95
N LYS A 284 -6.20 11.19 -9.77
CA LYS A 284 -4.91 11.31 -9.06
C LYS A 284 -4.45 9.95 -8.56
N PHE A 285 -5.35 9.13 -8.05
CA PHE A 285 -5.07 7.77 -7.60
C PHE A 285 -4.51 6.89 -8.74
N THR A 286 -5.07 6.95 -9.94
CA THR A 286 -4.53 6.26 -11.13
C THR A 286 -3.10 6.68 -11.43
N ASN A 287 -2.78 7.98 -11.30
CA ASN A 287 -1.42 8.47 -11.46
C ASN A 287 -0.46 7.90 -10.41
N VAL A 288 -0.92 7.75 -9.16
CA VAL A 288 -0.15 7.10 -8.08
C VAL A 288 0.17 5.66 -8.44
N VAL A 289 -0.84 4.88 -8.87
CA VAL A 289 -0.65 3.47 -9.22
C VAL A 289 0.35 3.28 -10.37
N HIS A 290 0.27 4.10 -11.42
CA HIS A 290 1.25 4.05 -12.50
C HIS A 290 2.65 4.53 -12.07
N ALA A 291 2.74 5.49 -11.15
CA ALA A 291 4.02 5.88 -10.56
C ALA A 291 4.63 4.74 -9.72
N LEU A 292 3.80 4.02 -8.95
CA LEU A 292 4.19 2.82 -8.20
C LEU A 292 4.68 1.71 -9.13
N GLU A 293 3.95 1.42 -10.21
CA GLU A 293 4.37 0.46 -11.23
C GLU A 293 5.77 0.80 -11.78
N PHE A 294 5.98 2.06 -12.16
CA PHE A 294 7.27 2.53 -12.65
C PHE A 294 8.36 2.38 -11.58
N ALA A 295 8.10 2.82 -10.34
CA ALA A 295 9.07 2.76 -9.25
C ALA A 295 9.45 1.32 -8.88
N LEU A 296 8.49 0.39 -8.87
CA LEU A 296 8.73 -1.03 -8.62
C LEU A 296 9.64 -1.65 -9.70
N LYS A 297 9.41 -1.34 -10.98
CA LYS A 297 10.27 -1.79 -12.09
C LYS A 297 11.70 -1.23 -11.97
N ARG A 298 11.85 0.01 -11.47
CA ARG A 298 13.15 0.63 -11.21
C ARG A 298 13.86 -0.02 -10.03
N LEU A 299 13.11 -0.29 -8.95
CA LEU A 299 13.63 -0.95 -7.76
C LEU A 299 14.10 -2.39 -8.05
N ASP A 300 13.35 -3.13 -8.87
CA ASP A 300 13.71 -4.47 -9.30
C ASP A 300 15.08 -4.55 -10.00
N ARG A 301 15.44 -3.48 -10.71
CA ARG A 301 16.72 -3.39 -11.46
C ARG A 301 17.83 -2.68 -10.69
N LEU A 302 17.54 -2.11 -9.52
CA LEU A 302 18.52 -1.40 -8.73
C LEU A 302 19.52 -2.40 -8.09
N GLU A 303 20.80 -2.11 -8.17
CA GLU A 303 21.83 -2.79 -7.37
C GLU A 303 21.81 -2.20 -5.96
N LEU A 304 21.25 -2.96 -4.99
CA LEU A 304 21.07 -2.55 -3.59
C LEU A 304 22.30 -2.86 -2.72
#